data_a315d0937901b1f420ac0768d12f631f
#
_entry.id   a315d0937901b1f420ac0768d12f631f
#
_cell.length_a   1.000
_cell.length_b   1.000
_cell.length_c   1.000
_cell.angle_alpha   90.00
_cell.angle_beta   90.00
_cell.angle_gamma   90.00
#
_symmetry.space_group_name_H-M   'P 1'
#
loop_
_entity.id
_entity.type
_entity.pdbx_description
1 polymer ?
#
loop_
_entity_poly.entity_id
_entity_poly.type
_entity_poly.pdbx_seq_one_letter_code
_entity_poly.pdbx_strand_id
1 'polypeptide(L)'
;MNVLFIHQNFPGQFKHLAPALVKAGHQVKALGIDGAGLPDIEMLRYRPARGSSVNIHPWAADFETKIIRGEACAAAAARLKDGGFTPDMIVTNPGWGESLFLKDVWPHARVLALIEFFYAARGLDCDFDPEFAKPTLANDARVRIKNANMLIALTSMDHGVCPTAFQLSTVPVMFHDRLSVIFDGIDTTVVRPDLGAALTVGARTLRAGDEIVTFVNRNLEPMRGYHIFMRALPEILRARPNATVVILGGDEVSYGAPPPAGKTWKQVFLDEVKASLDLNRVIFLGRIAYADYLRVLQVSACHVYLTYPFVLGWSCIEAMSAGCLVVGSATPPVKEVIDHQKNGLLVDFFDTAALANTVVDVLAHPASYARLRDAARATAVARYDLATVCLPQQLVLIDRLAADEL
;
A
#
# COMPACT_ATOMS: atom_id res chain seq x y z
N MET A 1 -3.67 25.74 15.10
CA MET A 1 -3.33 25.90 13.67
C MET A 1 -4.51 25.55 12.78
N ASN A 2 -4.55 26.14 11.60
CA ASN A 2 -5.42 25.71 10.50
C ASN A 2 -4.68 24.67 9.66
N VAL A 3 -5.20 23.47 9.56
CA VAL A 3 -4.57 22.38 8.80
C VAL A 3 -5.48 21.97 7.65
N LEU A 4 -4.91 21.89 6.45
CA LEU A 4 -5.62 21.45 5.24
C LEU A 4 -5.08 20.10 4.78
N PHE A 5 -5.95 19.08 4.75
CA PHE A 5 -5.62 17.80 4.13
C PHE A 5 -6.03 17.77 2.67
N ILE A 6 -5.16 17.23 1.82
CA ILE A 6 -5.46 17.06 0.40
C ILE A 6 -5.19 15.62 -0.03
N HIS A 7 -6.26 14.94 -0.43
CA HIS A 7 -6.20 13.56 -0.90
C HIS A 7 -7.44 13.28 -1.77
N GLN A 8 -7.24 12.77 -3.02
CA GLN A 8 -8.38 12.54 -3.93
C GLN A 8 -9.50 11.70 -3.32
N ASN A 9 -9.15 10.69 -2.50
CA ASN A 9 -10.09 9.80 -1.80
C ASN A 9 -10.01 10.04 -0.28
N PHE A 10 -10.11 11.31 0.16
CA PHE A 10 -10.00 11.61 1.59
C PHE A 10 -10.99 10.76 2.41
N PRO A 11 -10.56 10.15 3.54
CA PRO A 11 -9.31 10.40 4.27
C PRO A 11 -8.08 9.63 3.76
N GLY A 12 -8.22 8.55 2.98
CA GLY A 12 -7.07 7.76 2.51
C GLY A 12 -6.13 7.38 3.65
N GLN A 13 -4.84 7.67 3.52
CA GLN A 13 -3.82 7.42 4.56
C GLN A 13 -4.00 8.32 5.80
N PHE A 14 -4.72 9.42 5.69
CA PHE A 14 -4.88 10.41 6.77
C PHE A 14 -6.03 10.10 7.75
N LYS A 15 -6.62 8.90 7.66
CA LYS A 15 -7.79 8.48 8.46
C LYS A 15 -7.58 8.53 9.98
N HIS A 16 -6.34 8.53 10.43
CA HIS A 16 -5.99 8.60 11.85
C HIS A 16 -5.37 9.96 12.24
N LEU A 17 -4.51 10.50 11.38
CA LEU A 17 -3.84 11.77 11.63
C LEU A 17 -4.81 12.94 11.66
N ALA A 18 -5.74 13.02 10.70
CA ALA A 18 -6.66 14.15 10.63
C ALA A 18 -7.58 14.25 11.87
N PRO A 19 -8.23 13.18 12.36
CA PRO A 19 -8.98 13.25 13.62
C PRO A 19 -8.12 13.53 14.86
N ALA A 20 -6.86 13.06 14.87
CA ALA A 20 -5.95 13.33 15.98
C ALA A 20 -5.64 14.83 16.09
N LEU A 21 -5.46 15.52 14.97
CA LEU A 21 -5.26 16.96 14.94
C LEU A 21 -6.52 17.74 15.38
N VAL A 22 -7.72 17.29 14.98
CA VAL A 22 -8.97 17.86 15.50
C VAL A 22 -9.04 17.71 17.02
N LYS A 23 -8.72 16.51 17.54
CA LYS A 23 -8.69 16.25 18.99
C LYS A 23 -7.64 17.11 19.73
N ALA A 24 -6.54 17.45 19.06
CA ALA A 24 -5.52 18.35 19.60
C ALA A 24 -5.93 19.84 19.53
N GLY A 25 -7.14 20.17 19.06
CA GLY A 25 -7.67 21.52 19.02
C GLY A 25 -7.30 22.31 17.76
N HIS A 26 -6.84 21.65 16.69
CA HIS A 26 -6.58 22.30 15.42
C HIS A 26 -7.86 22.41 14.59
N GLN A 27 -7.97 23.49 13.82
CA GLN A 27 -9.01 23.60 12.80
C GLN A 27 -8.58 22.83 11.55
N VAL A 28 -9.31 21.75 11.25
CA VAL A 28 -8.96 20.86 10.14
C VAL A 28 -10.02 20.94 9.05
N LYS A 29 -9.57 21.13 7.80
CA LYS A 29 -10.41 21.00 6.60
C LYS A 29 -9.77 20.04 5.60
N ALA A 30 -10.54 19.59 4.62
CA ALA A 30 -10.05 18.71 3.57
C ALA A 30 -10.50 19.16 2.16
N LEU A 31 -9.64 18.83 1.18
CA LEU A 31 -9.97 18.86 -0.24
C LEU A 31 -9.88 17.43 -0.81
N GLY A 32 -10.88 17.02 -1.59
CA GLY A 32 -10.88 15.70 -2.23
C GLY A 32 -11.83 15.62 -3.41
N ILE A 33 -11.68 14.58 -4.23
CA ILE A 33 -12.58 14.27 -5.36
C ILE A 33 -13.70 13.36 -4.88
N ASP A 34 -13.32 12.21 -4.35
CA ASP A 34 -14.18 11.16 -3.85
C ASP A 34 -13.79 10.85 -2.38
N GLY A 35 -14.25 9.74 -1.86
CA GLY A 35 -14.00 9.35 -0.47
C GLY A 35 -15.16 9.69 0.45
N ALA A 36 -15.21 9.01 1.58
CA ALA A 36 -16.31 9.11 2.54
C ALA A 36 -16.25 10.40 3.38
N GLY A 37 -15.10 11.11 3.40
CA GLY A 37 -14.83 12.14 4.38
C GLY A 37 -14.63 11.57 5.79
N LEU A 38 -14.62 12.47 6.78
CA LEU A 38 -14.57 12.10 8.20
C LEU A 38 -15.58 12.96 8.96
N PRO A 39 -16.23 12.44 10.02
CA PRO A 39 -17.00 13.26 10.94
C PRO A 39 -16.13 14.43 11.45
N ASP A 40 -16.74 15.56 11.71
CA ASP A 40 -16.12 16.76 12.29
C ASP A 40 -15.03 17.42 11.42
N ILE A 41 -14.84 16.97 10.16
CA ILE A 41 -13.91 17.57 9.19
C ILE A 41 -14.68 17.99 7.95
N GLU A 42 -14.79 19.32 7.75
CA GLU A 42 -15.39 19.88 6.54
C GLU A 42 -14.54 19.52 5.33
N MET A 43 -15.15 18.85 4.36
CA MET A 43 -14.49 18.46 3.11
C MET A 43 -15.12 19.19 1.93
N LEU A 44 -14.36 20.07 1.29
CA LEU A 44 -14.75 20.67 0.02
C LEU A 44 -14.36 19.71 -1.13
N ARG A 45 -15.36 19.33 -1.92
CA ARG A 45 -15.14 18.50 -3.11
C ARG A 45 -14.82 19.35 -4.32
N TYR A 46 -13.92 18.84 -5.15
CA TYR A 46 -13.61 19.40 -6.46
C TYR A 46 -13.68 18.30 -7.53
N ARG A 47 -13.81 18.70 -8.78
CA ARG A 47 -13.76 17.77 -9.91
C ARG A 47 -12.97 18.39 -11.05
N PRO A 48 -12.09 17.63 -11.70
CA PRO A 48 -11.48 18.03 -12.96
C PRO A 48 -12.56 18.31 -14.01
N ALA A 49 -12.41 19.42 -14.74
CA ALA A 49 -13.37 19.84 -15.76
C ALA A 49 -13.30 19.00 -17.05
N ARG A 50 -12.17 18.31 -17.27
CA ARG A 50 -11.91 17.50 -18.46
C ARG A 50 -10.97 16.34 -18.14
N GLY A 51 -10.84 15.39 -19.05
CA GLY A 51 -9.77 14.39 -19.10
C GLY A 51 -8.56 14.90 -19.88
N SER A 52 -7.54 14.05 -20.02
CA SER A 52 -6.36 14.34 -20.85
C SER A 52 -6.74 14.53 -22.31
N SER A 53 -5.97 15.36 -23.00
CA SER A 53 -6.12 15.65 -24.43
C SER A 53 -5.84 14.41 -25.28
N VAL A 54 -6.66 14.19 -26.30
CA VAL A 54 -6.51 13.01 -27.19
C VAL A 54 -5.25 13.09 -28.08
N ASN A 55 -4.76 14.28 -28.39
CA ASN A 55 -3.62 14.51 -29.29
C ASN A 55 -2.34 14.93 -28.55
N ILE A 56 -2.21 14.56 -27.28
CA ILE A 56 -0.98 14.83 -26.50
C ILE A 56 0.08 13.76 -26.79
N HIS A 57 1.35 14.14 -26.62
CA HIS A 57 2.44 13.16 -26.69
C HIS A 57 2.23 12.05 -25.66
N PRO A 58 2.30 10.75 -26.02
CA PRO A 58 1.95 9.64 -25.12
C PRO A 58 2.71 9.64 -23.78
N TRP A 59 3.94 10.13 -23.75
CA TRP A 59 4.73 10.22 -22.50
C TRP A 59 4.26 11.33 -21.56
N ALA A 60 3.57 12.34 -22.09
CA ALA A 60 3.06 13.46 -21.31
C ALA A 60 1.64 13.24 -20.77
N ALA A 61 0.90 12.23 -21.27
CA ALA A 61 -0.51 12.03 -20.95
C ALA A 61 -0.77 11.83 -19.44
N ASP A 62 0.09 11.04 -18.75
CA ASP A 62 -0.01 10.86 -17.29
C ASP A 62 0.25 12.17 -16.54
N PHE A 63 1.24 12.95 -16.98
CA PHE A 63 1.54 14.24 -16.36
C PHE A 63 0.46 15.29 -16.65
N GLU A 64 -0.11 15.34 -17.85
CA GLU A 64 -1.26 16.21 -18.14
C GLU A 64 -2.45 15.89 -17.23
N THR A 65 -2.76 14.59 -17.01
CA THR A 65 -3.81 14.19 -16.06
C THR A 65 -3.58 14.78 -14.66
N LYS A 66 -2.32 14.80 -14.21
CA LYS A 66 -1.93 15.37 -12.91
C LYS A 66 -2.03 16.89 -12.88
N ILE A 67 -1.67 17.57 -13.97
CA ILE A 67 -1.86 19.03 -14.12
C ILE A 67 -3.34 19.39 -14.02
N ILE A 68 -4.21 18.68 -14.74
CA ILE A 68 -5.67 18.90 -14.73
C ILE A 68 -6.26 18.72 -13.33
N ARG A 69 -5.79 17.71 -12.57
CA ARG A 69 -6.21 17.54 -11.16
C ARG A 69 -5.68 18.65 -10.27
N GLY A 70 -4.42 19.01 -10.43
CA GLY A 70 -3.80 20.12 -9.68
C GLY A 70 -4.51 21.46 -9.93
N GLU A 71 -4.87 21.76 -11.17
CA GLU A 71 -5.66 22.94 -11.55
C GLU A 71 -7.01 22.95 -10.83
N ALA A 72 -7.75 21.85 -10.88
CA ALA A 72 -9.04 21.72 -10.20
C ALA A 72 -8.92 21.84 -8.67
N CYS A 73 -7.86 21.27 -8.09
CA CYS A 73 -7.56 21.39 -6.67
C CYS A 73 -7.21 22.84 -6.29
N ALA A 74 -6.37 23.51 -7.07
CA ALA A 74 -5.98 24.91 -6.85
C ALA A 74 -7.20 25.86 -6.94
N ALA A 75 -8.10 25.63 -7.89
CA ALA A 75 -9.34 26.40 -7.99
C ALA A 75 -10.24 26.20 -6.76
N ALA A 76 -10.30 24.98 -6.19
CA ALA A 76 -11.01 24.73 -4.94
C ALA A 76 -10.30 25.38 -3.73
N ALA A 77 -8.98 25.33 -3.72
CA ALA A 77 -8.15 25.98 -2.72
C ALA A 77 -8.36 27.51 -2.72
N ALA A 78 -8.41 28.13 -3.90
CA ALA A 78 -8.72 29.58 -4.03
C ALA A 78 -10.10 29.91 -3.43
N ARG A 79 -11.13 29.10 -3.69
CA ARG A 79 -12.47 29.31 -3.07
C ARG A 79 -12.44 29.22 -1.54
N LEU A 80 -11.63 28.31 -0.96
CA LEU A 80 -11.46 28.26 0.50
C LEU A 80 -10.78 29.52 1.02
N LYS A 81 -9.78 30.04 0.29
CA LYS A 81 -9.08 31.28 0.62
C LYS A 81 -10.02 32.49 0.57
N ASP A 82 -10.82 32.61 -0.48
CA ASP A 82 -11.83 33.66 -0.64
C ASP A 82 -12.91 33.60 0.46
N GLY A 83 -13.22 32.39 0.95
CA GLY A 83 -14.06 32.15 2.11
C GLY A 83 -13.39 32.42 3.47
N GLY A 84 -12.17 32.97 3.48
CA GLY A 84 -11.46 33.37 4.70
C GLY A 84 -10.63 32.25 5.34
N PHE A 85 -10.49 31.05 4.73
CA PHE A 85 -9.67 30.00 5.29
C PHE A 85 -8.24 30.11 4.76
N THR A 86 -7.28 30.25 5.66
CA THR A 86 -5.84 30.24 5.36
C THR A 86 -5.18 29.14 6.20
N PRO A 87 -4.64 28.08 5.58
CA PRO A 87 -3.94 27.04 6.31
C PRO A 87 -2.56 27.51 6.77
N ASP A 88 -2.20 27.19 8.00
CA ASP A 88 -0.81 27.24 8.49
C ASP A 88 -0.01 26.08 7.90
N MET A 89 -0.67 24.91 7.76
CA MET A 89 -0.08 23.68 7.25
C MET A 89 -1.01 22.99 6.24
N ILE A 90 -0.40 22.44 5.19
CA ILE A 90 -1.03 21.58 4.18
C ILE A 90 -0.39 20.20 4.24
N VAL A 91 -1.20 19.16 4.47
CA VAL A 91 -0.78 17.75 4.45
C VAL A 91 -1.34 17.11 3.19
N THR A 92 -0.46 16.59 2.32
CA THR A 92 -0.88 16.14 0.99
C THR A 92 -0.17 14.87 0.54
N ASN A 93 -0.85 14.10 -0.33
CA ASN A 93 -0.19 13.06 -1.13
C ASN A 93 0.01 13.61 -2.56
N PRO A 94 1.25 13.85 -3.00
CA PRO A 94 1.52 14.46 -4.31
C PRO A 94 1.39 13.50 -5.49
N GLY A 95 1.18 12.21 -5.25
CA GLY A 95 1.22 11.16 -6.27
C GLY A 95 0.26 11.39 -7.45
N TRP A 96 -0.84 12.07 -7.22
CA TRP A 96 -1.89 12.29 -8.24
C TRP A 96 -1.96 13.72 -8.80
N GLY A 97 -1.11 14.65 -8.33
CA GLY A 97 -0.94 15.98 -8.89
C GLY A 97 -1.65 17.12 -8.13
N GLU A 98 -2.45 16.82 -7.12
CA GLU A 98 -3.22 17.83 -6.36
C GLU A 98 -2.34 18.89 -5.69
N SER A 99 -1.10 18.54 -5.34
CA SER A 99 -0.17 19.45 -4.66
C SER A 99 0.56 20.45 -5.57
N LEU A 100 0.42 20.31 -6.89
CA LEU A 100 1.26 21.05 -7.87
C LEU A 100 1.23 22.57 -7.70
N PHE A 101 0.09 23.15 -7.35
CA PHE A 101 -0.13 24.61 -7.37
C PHE A 101 -0.53 25.19 -6.00
N LEU A 102 -0.32 24.46 -4.90
CA LEU A 102 -0.78 24.91 -3.57
C LEU A 102 0.00 26.11 -3.06
N LYS A 103 1.30 26.19 -3.32
CA LYS A 103 2.13 27.33 -2.95
C LYS A 103 1.77 28.60 -3.75
N ASP A 104 1.15 28.46 -4.93
CA ASP A 104 0.65 29.61 -5.68
C ASP A 104 -0.61 30.21 -5.02
N VAL A 105 -1.42 29.38 -4.34
CA VAL A 105 -2.57 29.85 -3.58
C VAL A 105 -2.16 30.36 -2.20
N TRP A 106 -1.33 29.62 -1.47
CA TRP A 106 -0.86 29.94 -0.11
C TRP A 106 0.67 29.84 -0.03
N PRO A 107 1.40 30.90 -0.44
CA PRO A 107 2.87 30.86 -0.49
C PRO A 107 3.55 30.59 0.86
N HIS A 108 2.89 30.99 1.96
CA HIS A 108 3.45 30.89 3.32
C HIS A 108 3.01 29.62 4.08
N ALA A 109 2.02 28.87 3.58
CA ALA A 109 1.59 27.65 4.23
C ALA A 109 2.72 26.59 4.19
N ARG A 110 3.00 25.94 5.32
CA ARG A 110 3.94 24.80 5.34
C ARG A 110 3.32 23.60 4.64
N VAL A 111 4.10 22.90 3.82
CA VAL A 111 3.65 21.73 3.07
C VAL A 111 4.37 20.48 3.57
N LEU A 112 3.62 19.58 4.20
CA LEU A 112 4.05 18.22 4.54
C LEU A 112 3.54 17.25 3.47
N ALA A 113 4.44 16.62 2.74
CA ALA A 113 4.11 15.72 1.64
C ALA A 113 4.33 14.24 2.01
N LEU A 114 3.34 13.37 1.76
CA LEU A 114 3.50 11.93 1.85
C LEU A 114 4.15 11.41 0.56
N ILE A 115 5.42 11.04 0.63
CA ILE A 115 6.22 10.58 -0.52
C ILE A 115 6.22 9.06 -0.53
N GLU A 116 5.34 8.47 -1.33
CA GLU A 116 5.19 7.02 -1.37
C GLU A 116 6.23 6.32 -2.23
N PHE A 117 6.58 6.88 -3.39
CA PHE A 117 7.52 6.21 -4.30
C PHE A 117 8.04 7.14 -5.39
N PHE A 118 9.33 7.03 -5.68
CA PHE A 118 9.96 7.68 -6.82
C PHE A 118 10.40 6.61 -7.83
N TYR A 119 9.87 6.66 -9.04
CA TYR A 119 10.03 5.59 -10.02
C TYR A 119 11.42 5.60 -10.68
N ALA A 120 11.99 4.43 -10.90
CA ALA A 120 13.18 4.26 -11.73
C ALA A 120 12.91 3.23 -12.84
N ALA A 121 13.48 3.47 -14.01
CA ALA A 121 13.33 2.55 -15.14
C ALA A 121 14.12 1.24 -14.93
N ARG A 122 15.11 1.26 -14.03
CA ARG A 122 16.00 0.12 -13.72
C ARG A 122 16.17 -0.05 -12.22
N GLY A 123 16.33 -1.29 -11.79
CA GLY A 123 16.65 -1.67 -10.42
C GLY A 123 15.49 -1.59 -9.42
N LEU A 124 14.28 -1.22 -9.87
CA LEU A 124 13.05 -1.20 -9.08
C LEU A 124 11.95 -2.05 -9.75
N ASP A 125 10.70 -1.64 -9.59
CA ASP A 125 9.51 -2.36 -10.05
C ASP A 125 9.42 -2.53 -11.57
N CYS A 126 9.92 -1.55 -12.35
CA CYS A 126 9.69 -1.49 -13.80
C CYS A 126 10.43 -2.55 -14.61
N ASP A 127 11.58 -3.01 -14.15
CA ASP A 127 12.42 -4.01 -14.82
C ASP A 127 12.64 -5.29 -14.01
N PHE A 128 11.97 -5.40 -12.86
CA PHE A 128 12.18 -6.49 -11.91
C PHE A 128 11.79 -7.86 -12.46
N ASP A 129 10.63 -7.94 -13.11
CA ASP A 129 10.09 -9.22 -13.59
C ASP A 129 10.34 -9.36 -15.09
N PRO A 130 11.19 -10.31 -15.51
CA PRO A 130 11.53 -10.49 -16.92
C PRO A 130 10.35 -10.92 -17.79
N GLU A 131 9.30 -11.49 -17.22
CA GLU A 131 8.10 -11.89 -17.96
C GLU A 131 7.29 -10.66 -18.44
N PHE A 132 7.34 -9.55 -17.67
CA PHE A 132 6.53 -8.35 -17.92
C PHE A 132 7.38 -7.11 -18.24
N ALA A 133 8.66 -7.13 -17.93
CA ALA A 133 9.56 -6.01 -18.20
C ALA A 133 9.70 -5.74 -19.70
N LYS A 134 9.60 -4.47 -20.07
CA LYS A 134 9.79 -4.02 -21.45
C LYS A 134 10.91 -2.98 -21.49
N PRO A 135 12.19 -3.40 -21.47
CA PRO A 135 13.33 -2.50 -21.40
C PRO A 135 13.58 -1.82 -22.75
N THR A 136 12.87 -0.72 -23.03
CA THR A 136 13.02 0.09 -24.23
C THR A 136 13.29 1.53 -23.84
N LEU A 137 13.99 2.28 -24.72
CA LEU A 137 14.21 3.73 -24.54
C LEU A 137 12.88 4.47 -24.31
N ALA A 138 11.84 4.10 -25.04
CA ALA A 138 10.51 4.72 -24.90
C ALA A 138 9.91 4.48 -23.50
N ASN A 139 10.05 3.27 -22.97
CA ASN A 139 9.57 2.98 -21.62
C ASN A 139 10.39 3.71 -20.54
N ASP A 140 11.71 3.74 -20.70
CA ASP A 140 12.59 4.43 -19.77
C ASP A 140 12.28 5.94 -19.74
N ALA A 141 12.07 6.56 -20.90
CA ALA A 141 11.66 7.95 -21.01
C ALA A 141 10.29 8.23 -20.37
N ARG A 142 9.32 7.33 -20.59
CA ARG A 142 7.99 7.40 -19.97
C ARG A 142 8.08 7.34 -18.43
N VAL A 143 8.88 6.43 -17.88
CA VAL A 143 9.10 6.31 -16.43
C VAL A 143 9.73 7.59 -15.86
N ARG A 144 10.69 8.18 -16.58
CA ARG A 144 11.31 9.46 -16.18
C ARG A 144 10.26 10.58 -16.10
N ILE A 145 9.40 10.71 -17.10
CA ILE A 145 8.35 11.74 -17.11
C ILE A 145 7.27 11.48 -16.06
N LYS A 146 7.02 10.21 -15.70
CA LYS A 146 6.11 9.86 -14.62
C LYS A 146 6.46 10.51 -13.28
N ASN A 147 7.73 10.82 -13.04
CA ASN A 147 8.20 11.50 -11.83
C ASN A 147 8.06 13.04 -11.88
N ALA A 148 7.60 13.64 -12.97
CA ALA A 148 7.61 15.09 -13.14
C ALA A 148 6.83 15.82 -12.02
N ASN A 149 5.63 15.34 -11.67
CA ASN A 149 4.86 15.92 -10.57
C ASN A 149 5.52 15.69 -9.20
N MET A 150 6.17 14.54 -9.01
CA MET A 150 6.87 14.24 -7.77
C MET A 150 8.09 15.17 -7.60
N LEU A 151 8.85 15.45 -8.66
CA LEU A 151 9.96 16.41 -8.61
C LEU A 151 9.48 17.82 -8.26
N ILE A 152 8.35 18.27 -8.85
CA ILE A 152 7.76 19.56 -8.50
C ILE A 152 7.32 19.57 -7.02
N ALA A 153 6.70 18.51 -6.56
CA ALA A 153 6.29 18.40 -5.15
C ALA A 153 7.51 18.42 -4.21
N LEU A 154 8.56 17.64 -4.50
CA LEU A 154 9.80 17.59 -3.72
C LEU A 154 10.52 18.95 -3.65
N THR A 155 10.42 19.80 -4.70
CA THR A 155 11.02 21.14 -4.69
C THR A 155 10.17 22.16 -3.93
N SER A 156 8.86 21.98 -3.87
CA SER A 156 7.90 22.93 -3.27
C SER A 156 7.47 22.56 -1.84
N MET A 157 7.67 21.32 -1.39
CA MET A 157 7.37 20.94 -0.01
C MET A 157 8.37 21.53 0.98
N ASP A 158 7.93 21.78 2.20
CA ASP A 158 8.83 22.16 3.30
C ASP A 158 9.45 20.89 3.93
N HIS A 159 8.64 19.82 4.13
CA HIS A 159 9.11 18.51 4.58
C HIS A 159 8.29 17.38 3.98
N GLY A 160 8.84 16.16 3.96
CA GLY A 160 8.12 14.98 3.48
C GLY A 160 8.24 13.78 4.41
N VAL A 161 7.30 12.84 4.27
CA VAL A 161 7.29 11.57 4.98
C VAL A 161 7.31 10.43 3.98
N CYS A 162 8.24 9.50 4.14
CA CYS A 162 8.25 8.21 3.46
C CYS A 162 7.79 7.12 4.45
N PRO A 163 6.88 6.22 4.07
CA PRO A 163 6.42 5.16 4.98
C PRO A 163 7.51 4.18 5.40
N THR A 164 8.52 3.94 4.56
CA THR A 164 9.63 3.01 4.83
C THR A 164 10.98 3.59 4.39
N ALA A 165 12.08 3.07 4.94
CA ALA A 165 13.43 3.44 4.51
C ALA A 165 13.71 3.01 3.06
N PHE A 166 13.14 1.88 2.62
CA PHE A 166 13.19 1.48 1.21
C PHE A 166 12.53 2.54 0.31
N GLN A 167 11.35 3.04 0.68
CA GLN A 167 10.67 4.07 -0.11
C GLN A 167 11.48 5.38 -0.13
N LEU A 168 12.07 5.79 1.00
CA LEU A 168 13.02 6.91 1.05
C LEU A 168 14.19 6.70 0.10
N SER A 169 14.77 5.50 0.06
CA SER A 169 15.92 5.19 -0.80
C SER A 169 15.63 5.34 -2.30
N THR A 170 14.37 5.34 -2.72
CA THR A 170 13.99 5.57 -4.12
C THR A 170 14.06 7.04 -4.52
N VAL A 171 13.95 7.96 -3.55
CA VAL A 171 13.95 9.41 -3.78
C VAL A 171 15.39 9.90 -4.04
N PRO A 172 15.59 10.89 -4.95
CA PRO A 172 16.93 11.45 -5.17
C PRO A 172 17.55 11.97 -3.87
N VAL A 173 18.82 11.62 -3.63
CA VAL A 173 19.54 11.87 -2.36
C VAL A 173 19.54 13.35 -1.94
N MET A 174 19.52 14.27 -2.89
CA MET A 174 19.48 15.71 -2.63
C MET A 174 18.25 16.19 -1.85
N PHE A 175 17.22 15.37 -1.72
CA PHE A 175 16.01 15.68 -0.95
C PHE A 175 15.96 14.98 0.42
N HIS A 176 16.90 14.06 0.71
CA HIS A 176 16.83 13.20 1.90
C HIS A 176 16.83 13.99 3.22
N ASP A 177 17.55 15.13 3.29
CA ASP A 177 17.59 15.97 4.49
C ASP A 177 16.23 16.57 4.88
N ARG A 178 15.27 16.60 3.93
CA ARG A 178 13.90 17.06 4.15
C ARG A 178 12.89 15.92 4.18
N LEU A 179 13.32 14.69 4.46
CA LEU A 179 12.46 13.52 4.48
C LEU A 179 12.62 12.76 5.79
N SER A 180 11.52 12.41 6.41
CA SER A 180 11.46 11.51 7.57
C SER A 180 10.87 10.17 7.19
N VAL A 181 11.29 9.10 7.87
CA VAL A 181 10.69 7.77 7.72
C VAL A 181 9.72 7.55 8.85
N ILE A 182 8.42 7.56 8.55
CA ILE A 182 7.35 7.28 9.50
C ILE A 182 6.26 6.48 8.80
N PHE A 183 6.00 5.28 9.28
CA PHE A 183 4.94 4.42 8.73
C PHE A 183 3.53 4.95 9.07
N ASP A 184 2.53 4.58 8.25
CA ASP A 184 1.14 5.02 8.46
C ASP A 184 0.54 4.55 9.80
N GLY A 185 1.01 3.41 10.29
CA GLY A 185 0.56 2.80 11.53
C GLY A 185 -0.57 1.78 11.35
N ILE A 186 -0.53 0.73 12.15
CA ILE A 186 -1.55 -0.31 12.24
C ILE A 186 -2.12 -0.32 13.66
N ASP A 187 -3.44 -0.29 13.79
CA ASP A 187 -4.10 -0.45 15.09
C ASP A 187 -3.93 -1.90 15.57
N THR A 188 -2.86 -2.14 16.34
CA THR A 188 -2.53 -3.48 16.82
C THR A 188 -3.46 -3.99 17.91
N THR A 189 -4.35 -3.16 18.43
CA THR A 189 -5.41 -3.58 19.36
C THR A 189 -6.59 -4.21 18.64
N VAL A 190 -6.84 -3.75 17.41
CA VAL A 190 -7.85 -4.29 16.50
C VAL A 190 -7.28 -5.44 15.68
N VAL A 191 -6.11 -5.23 15.06
CA VAL A 191 -5.40 -6.24 14.26
C VAL A 191 -4.56 -7.09 15.20
N ARG A 192 -5.14 -8.15 15.73
CA ARG A 192 -4.52 -9.04 16.72
C ARG A 192 -4.88 -10.50 16.49
N PRO A 193 -4.11 -11.44 17.03
CA PRO A 193 -4.47 -12.85 17.01
C PRO A 193 -5.81 -13.09 17.69
N ASP A 194 -6.58 -14.02 17.14
CA ASP A 194 -7.81 -14.54 17.75
C ASP A 194 -7.88 -16.06 17.51
N LEU A 195 -7.62 -16.84 18.56
CA LEU A 195 -7.66 -18.30 18.49
C LEU A 195 -9.09 -18.85 18.32
N GLY A 196 -10.11 -18.03 18.60
CA GLY A 196 -11.51 -18.36 18.37
C GLY A 196 -12.01 -17.96 16.97
N ALA A 197 -11.16 -17.37 16.15
CA ALA A 197 -11.54 -16.86 14.84
C ALA A 197 -12.11 -17.97 13.95
N ALA A 198 -13.20 -17.63 13.27
CA ALA A 198 -13.82 -18.45 12.26
C ALA A 198 -14.28 -17.59 11.08
N LEU A 199 -14.09 -18.11 9.88
CA LEU A 199 -14.53 -17.51 8.63
C LEU A 199 -15.48 -18.47 7.92
N THR A 200 -16.74 -18.08 7.75
CA THR A 200 -17.73 -18.88 7.00
C THR A 200 -17.81 -18.40 5.57
N VAL A 201 -17.57 -19.30 4.63
CA VAL A 201 -17.66 -19.05 3.18
C VAL A 201 -18.56 -20.11 2.55
N GLY A 202 -19.75 -19.72 2.14
CA GLY A 202 -20.77 -20.67 1.70
C GLY A 202 -21.14 -21.67 2.81
N ALA A 203 -21.02 -22.96 2.53
CA ALA A 203 -21.28 -24.02 3.50
C ALA A 203 -20.05 -24.41 4.37
N ARG A 204 -18.90 -23.76 4.17
CA ARG A 204 -17.66 -24.08 4.88
C ARG A 204 -17.37 -23.08 5.99
N THR A 205 -16.91 -23.57 7.12
CA THR A 205 -16.35 -22.74 8.20
C THR A 205 -14.89 -23.10 8.38
N LEU A 206 -14.02 -22.15 8.09
CA LEU A 206 -12.58 -22.21 8.30
C LEU A 206 -12.25 -21.65 9.69
N ARG A 207 -11.36 -22.30 10.42
CA ARG A 207 -11.03 -21.93 11.81
C ARG A 207 -9.53 -21.73 12.01
N ALA A 208 -9.17 -20.92 12.99
CA ALA A 208 -7.80 -20.87 13.46
C ALA A 208 -7.33 -22.29 13.86
N GLY A 209 -6.17 -22.70 13.35
CA GLY A 209 -5.63 -24.05 13.50
C GLY A 209 -5.85 -24.98 12.30
N ASP A 210 -6.75 -24.66 11.38
CA ASP A 210 -6.86 -25.36 10.10
C ASP A 210 -5.66 -25.04 9.20
N GLU A 211 -5.36 -25.92 8.23
CA GLU A 211 -4.31 -25.69 7.23
C GLU A 211 -4.76 -24.66 6.19
N ILE A 212 -4.77 -23.39 6.57
CA ILE A 212 -5.25 -22.30 5.72
C ILE A 212 -4.06 -21.47 5.20
N VAL A 213 -3.90 -21.44 3.89
CA VAL A 213 -2.96 -20.55 3.21
C VAL A 213 -3.71 -19.32 2.72
N THR A 214 -3.22 -18.15 3.06
CA THR A 214 -3.86 -16.89 2.64
C THR A 214 -2.95 -16.07 1.73
N PHE A 215 -3.55 -15.42 0.74
CA PHE A 215 -2.91 -14.47 -0.16
C PHE A 215 -3.83 -13.26 -0.32
N VAL A 216 -3.34 -12.08 0.03
CA VAL A 216 -4.16 -10.87 0.06
C VAL A 216 -3.49 -9.74 -0.69
N ASN A 217 -4.22 -9.15 -1.63
CA ASN A 217 -3.80 -7.97 -2.36
C ASN A 217 -4.99 -7.08 -2.70
N ARG A 218 -4.74 -5.83 -3.05
CA ARG A 218 -5.77 -4.91 -3.54
C ARG A 218 -6.41 -5.42 -4.82
N ASN A 219 -5.55 -5.82 -5.78
CA ASN A 219 -5.92 -6.48 -7.03
C ASN A 219 -4.96 -7.62 -7.29
N LEU A 220 -5.43 -8.67 -7.97
CA LEU A 220 -4.67 -9.88 -8.29
C LEU A 220 -3.83 -9.63 -9.55
N GLU A 221 -2.62 -9.13 -9.37
CA GLU A 221 -1.74 -8.69 -10.45
C GLU A 221 -0.27 -9.15 -10.26
N PRO A 222 0.55 -9.21 -11.33
CA PRO A 222 1.93 -9.69 -11.27
C PRO A 222 2.80 -8.93 -10.28
N MET A 223 2.67 -7.59 -10.20
CA MET A 223 3.47 -6.76 -9.29
C MET A 223 3.36 -7.20 -7.82
N ARG A 224 2.27 -7.85 -7.46
CA ARG A 224 2.04 -8.43 -6.12
C ARG A 224 2.24 -9.93 -6.07
N GLY A 225 2.94 -10.51 -7.07
CA GLY A 225 3.33 -11.91 -7.09
C GLY A 225 2.20 -12.90 -7.30
N TYR A 226 1.04 -12.46 -7.78
CA TYR A 226 -0.10 -13.37 -7.95
C TYR A 226 0.22 -14.54 -8.88
N HIS A 227 0.93 -14.32 -9.99
CA HIS A 227 1.36 -15.38 -10.91
C HIS A 227 2.30 -16.40 -10.26
N ILE A 228 3.25 -15.92 -9.45
CA ILE A 228 4.19 -16.78 -8.70
C ILE A 228 3.43 -17.65 -7.69
N PHE A 229 2.52 -17.02 -6.94
CA PHE A 229 1.68 -17.74 -5.99
C PHE A 229 0.81 -18.80 -6.66
N MET A 230 0.14 -18.45 -7.77
CA MET A 230 -0.70 -19.40 -8.52
C MET A 230 0.12 -20.59 -9.04
N ARG A 231 1.34 -20.36 -9.54
CA ARG A 231 2.23 -21.41 -10.03
C ARG A 231 2.76 -22.32 -8.91
N ALA A 232 2.82 -21.85 -7.68
CA ALA A 232 3.19 -22.68 -6.51
C ALA A 232 2.04 -23.54 -5.98
N LEU A 233 0.76 -23.14 -6.22
CA LEU A 233 -0.41 -23.80 -5.64
C LEU A 233 -0.56 -25.29 -5.96
N PRO A 234 -0.31 -25.77 -7.21
CA PRO A 234 -0.45 -27.21 -7.50
C PRO A 234 0.39 -28.09 -6.57
N GLU A 235 1.65 -27.70 -6.30
CA GLU A 235 2.53 -28.44 -5.42
C GLU A 235 2.09 -28.36 -3.96
N ILE A 236 1.69 -27.18 -3.48
CA ILE A 236 1.18 -26.99 -2.13
C ILE A 236 -0.04 -27.89 -1.88
N LEU A 237 -1.03 -27.85 -2.77
CA LEU A 237 -2.27 -28.62 -2.62
C LEU A 237 -2.04 -30.13 -2.81
N ARG A 238 -1.06 -30.54 -3.63
CA ARG A 238 -0.68 -31.92 -3.78
C ARG A 238 -0.02 -32.46 -2.50
N ALA A 239 0.90 -31.70 -1.92
CA ALA A 239 1.65 -32.11 -0.73
C ALA A 239 0.80 -32.02 0.58
N ARG A 240 -0.20 -31.12 0.60
CA ARG A 240 -1.09 -30.89 1.77
C ARG A 240 -2.55 -31.11 1.36
N PRO A 241 -3.06 -32.36 1.41
CA PRO A 241 -4.45 -32.68 0.99
C PRO A 241 -5.54 -31.97 1.78
N ASN A 242 -5.25 -31.58 3.02
CA ASN A 242 -6.22 -30.87 3.91
C ASN A 242 -6.14 -29.34 3.76
N ALA A 243 -5.12 -28.83 3.06
CA ALA A 243 -4.96 -27.38 2.93
C ALA A 243 -6.09 -26.73 2.13
N THR A 244 -6.54 -25.58 2.62
CA THR A 244 -7.47 -24.69 1.92
C THR A 244 -6.76 -23.36 1.65
N VAL A 245 -6.92 -22.83 0.46
CA VAL A 245 -6.31 -21.58 0.02
C VAL A 245 -7.39 -20.50 -0.05
N VAL A 246 -7.15 -19.35 0.58
CA VAL A 246 -8.06 -18.20 0.56
C VAL A 246 -7.35 -17.02 -0.09
N ILE A 247 -7.89 -16.56 -1.21
CA ILE A 247 -7.32 -15.49 -2.03
C ILE A 247 -8.26 -14.28 -2.00
N LEU A 248 -7.72 -13.14 -1.55
CA LEU A 248 -8.40 -11.84 -1.58
C LEU A 248 -7.75 -10.94 -2.62
N GLY A 249 -8.57 -10.25 -3.39
CA GLY A 249 -8.15 -9.21 -4.31
C GLY A 249 -9.20 -8.99 -5.39
N GLY A 250 -9.25 -7.76 -5.88
CA GLY A 250 -10.08 -7.40 -7.04
C GLY A 250 -9.46 -7.86 -8.35
N ASP A 251 -10.22 -7.72 -9.42
CA ASP A 251 -9.83 -8.12 -10.77
C ASP A 251 -9.32 -6.93 -11.62
N GLU A 252 -9.21 -5.74 -11.01
CA GLU A 252 -8.72 -4.53 -11.66
C GLU A 252 -7.18 -4.47 -11.67
N VAL A 253 -6.63 -3.43 -12.30
CA VAL A 253 -5.19 -3.13 -12.31
C VAL A 253 -4.93 -1.91 -11.44
N SER A 254 -4.00 -2.05 -10.49
CA SER A 254 -3.59 -0.94 -9.62
C SER A 254 -2.28 -0.30 -10.06
N TYR A 255 -1.30 -1.10 -10.45
CA TYR A 255 0.09 -0.63 -10.56
C TYR A 255 0.78 -1.05 -11.86
N GLY A 256 0.55 -2.26 -12.33
CA GLY A 256 1.24 -2.85 -13.47
C GLY A 256 0.61 -2.53 -14.83
N ALA A 257 1.07 -3.23 -15.85
CA ALA A 257 0.43 -3.23 -17.16
C ALA A 257 -0.93 -3.94 -17.12
N PRO A 258 -1.87 -3.56 -17.97
CA PRO A 258 -3.16 -4.27 -18.09
C PRO A 258 -2.94 -5.70 -18.61
N PRO A 259 -3.83 -6.64 -18.25
CA PRO A 259 -3.82 -7.99 -18.82
C PRO A 259 -4.16 -7.97 -20.32
N PRO A 260 -4.01 -9.09 -21.03
CA PRO A 260 -4.49 -9.23 -22.40
C PRO A 260 -5.96 -8.83 -22.53
N ALA A 261 -6.31 -8.26 -23.69
CA ALA A 261 -7.67 -7.77 -23.94
C ALA A 261 -8.76 -8.82 -23.64
N GLY A 262 -9.81 -8.42 -22.93
CA GLY A 262 -10.92 -9.27 -22.54
C GLY A 262 -10.64 -10.24 -21.39
N LYS A 263 -9.48 -10.16 -20.75
CA LYS A 263 -9.14 -11.00 -19.59
C LYS A 263 -8.81 -10.15 -18.35
N THR A 264 -8.83 -10.78 -17.18
CA THR A 264 -8.23 -10.27 -15.95
C THR A 264 -6.95 -11.05 -15.67
N TRP A 265 -6.01 -10.47 -14.89
CA TRP A 265 -4.84 -11.20 -14.45
C TRP A 265 -5.20 -12.44 -13.63
N LYS A 266 -6.28 -12.37 -12.84
CA LYS A 266 -6.84 -13.54 -12.15
C LYS A 266 -7.13 -14.68 -13.10
N GLN A 267 -7.85 -14.40 -14.20
CA GLN A 267 -8.19 -15.41 -15.21
C GLN A 267 -6.96 -15.97 -15.91
N VAL A 268 -6.02 -15.10 -16.29
CA VAL A 268 -4.78 -15.51 -16.99
C VAL A 268 -4.04 -16.57 -16.20
N PHE A 269 -3.74 -16.31 -14.93
CA PHE A 269 -2.93 -17.24 -14.12
C PHE A 269 -3.74 -18.40 -13.52
N LEU A 270 -5.05 -18.23 -13.34
CA LEU A 270 -5.90 -19.37 -13.00
C LEU A 270 -6.00 -20.35 -14.18
N ASP A 271 -6.17 -19.85 -15.41
CA ASP A 271 -6.23 -20.69 -16.61
C ASP A 271 -4.93 -21.48 -16.84
N GLU A 272 -3.77 -20.91 -16.45
CA GLU A 272 -2.48 -21.56 -16.55
C GLU A 272 -2.38 -22.82 -15.67
N VAL A 273 -2.97 -22.82 -14.48
CA VAL A 273 -2.78 -23.88 -13.48
C VAL A 273 -4.02 -24.69 -13.15
N LYS A 274 -5.23 -24.28 -13.57
CA LYS A 274 -6.50 -24.87 -13.16
C LYS A 274 -6.62 -26.38 -13.39
N ALA A 275 -5.96 -26.91 -14.45
CA ALA A 275 -5.98 -28.35 -14.75
C ALA A 275 -5.25 -29.18 -13.68
N SER A 276 -4.37 -28.56 -12.90
CA SER A 276 -3.57 -29.17 -11.84
C SER A 276 -4.05 -28.79 -10.42
N LEU A 277 -5.18 -28.07 -10.32
CA LEU A 277 -5.75 -27.59 -9.05
C LEU A 277 -7.06 -28.29 -8.70
N ASP A 278 -7.21 -28.67 -7.43
CA ASP A 278 -8.53 -28.93 -6.86
C ASP A 278 -9.17 -27.57 -6.49
N LEU A 279 -9.98 -27.04 -7.42
CA LEU A 279 -10.64 -25.74 -7.24
C LEU A 279 -11.63 -25.70 -6.07
N ASN A 280 -12.07 -26.86 -5.56
CA ASN A 280 -12.88 -26.89 -4.35
C ASN A 280 -12.10 -26.44 -3.11
N ARG A 281 -10.78 -26.46 -3.14
CA ARG A 281 -9.89 -26.02 -2.04
C ARG A 281 -9.31 -24.62 -2.25
N VAL A 282 -9.66 -23.92 -3.34
CA VAL A 282 -9.22 -22.56 -3.63
C VAL A 282 -10.40 -21.61 -3.61
N ILE A 283 -10.43 -20.74 -2.62
CA ILE A 283 -11.54 -19.81 -2.38
C ILE A 283 -11.12 -18.40 -2.77
N PHE A 284 -11.79 -17.84 -3.76
CA PHE A 284 -11.62 -16.44 -4.16
C PHE A 284 -12.73 -15.60 -3.51
N LEU A 285 -12.34 -14.66 -2.65
CA LEU A 285 -13.31 -13.81 -1.94
C LEU A 285 -13.53 -12.45 -2.62
N GLY A 286 -12.69 -12.08 -3.59
CA GLY A 286 -12.78 -10.75 -4.19
C GLY A 286 -12.46 -9.66 -3.18
N ARG A 287 -13.24 -8.57 -3.19
CA ARG A 287 -13.16 -7.50 -2.17
C ARG A 287 -14.22 -7.75 -1.11
N ILE A 288 -13.81 -7.70 0.13
CA ILE A 288 -14.68 -7.95 1.31
C ILE A 288 -14.56 -6.79 2.31
N ALA A 289 -15.47 -6.75 3.28
CA ALA A 289 -15.41 -5.79 4.38
C ALA A 289 -14.14 -5.99 5.23
N TYR A 290 -13.63 -4.90 5.82
CA TYR A 290 -12.39 -4.94 6.62
C TYR A 290 -12.47 -5.91 7.80
N ALA A 291 -13.63 -6.02 8.45
CA ALA A 291 -13.83 -6.97 9.55
C ALA A 291 -13.68 -8.44 9.10
N ASP A 292 -14.16 -8.77 7.90
CA ASP A 292 -14.01 -10.13 7.35
C ASP A 292 -12.58 -10.38 6.85
N TYR A 293 -11.92 -9.36 6.31
CA TYR A 293 -10.49 -9.42 5.98
C TYR A 293 -9.65 -9.73 7.23
N LEU A 294 -9.92 -9.11 8.37
CA LEU A 294 -9.22 -9.44 9.62
C LEU A 294 -9.42 -10.90 10.02
N ARG A 295 -10.65 -11.44 9.85
CA ARG A 295 -10.91 -12.87 10.10
C ARG A 295 -10.09 -13.78 9.18
N VAL A 296 -9.93 -13.39 7.89
CA VAL A 296 -9.06 -14.14 6.97
C VAL A 296 -7.63 -14.20 7.48
N LEU A 297 -7.08 -13.10 8.00
CA LEU A 297 -5.76 -13.12 8.61
C LEU A 297 -5.72 -13.95 9.89
N GLN A 298 -6.73 -13.83 10.74
CA GLN A 298 -6.79 -14.53 12.03
C GLN A 298 -6.91 -16.05 11.89
N VAL A 299 -7.54 -16.56 10.83
CA VAL A 299 -7.59 -18.00 10.55
C VAL A 299 -6.37 -18.51 9.76
N SER A 300 -5.49 -17.65 9.31
CA SER A 300 -4.36 -17.99 8.45
C SER A 300 -3.29 -18.80 9.19
N ALA A 301 -3.02 -20.01 8.72
CA ALA A 301 -1.86 -20.80 9.17
C ALA A 301 -0.56 -20.31 8.52
N CYS A 302 -0.62 -19.88 7.27
CA CYS A 302 0.50 -19.36 6.50
C CYS A 302 0.01 -18.23 5.58
N HIS A 303 0.56 -17.03 5.74
CA HIS A 303 0.26 -15.89 4.88
C HIS A 303 1.37 -15.67 3.86
N VAL A 304 1.05 -15.77 2.57
CA VAL A 304 2.01 -15.52 1.50
C VAL A 304 1.93 -14.05 1.10
N TYR A 305 3.05 -13.34 1.20
CA TYR A 305 3.18 -11.93 0.85
C TYR A 305 4.30 -11.71 -0.16
N LEU A 306 3.94 -11.49 -1.40
CA LEU A 306 4.88 -11.25 -2.48
C LEU A 306 4.71 -9.83 -3.03
N THR A 307 5.82 -9.18 -3.34
CA THR A 307 5.81 -7.87 -4.01
C THR A 307 7.11 -7.66 -4.78
N TYR A 308 7.05 -6.92 -5.88
CA TYR A 308 8.24 -6.36 -6.52
C TYR A 308 8.95 -5.37 -5.57
N PRO A 309 10.15 -4.88 -5.90
CA PRO A 309 10.77 -3.74 -5.21
C PRO A 309 9.90 -2.47 -5.38
N PHE A 310 8.83 -2.38 -4.60
CA PHE A 310 7.78 -1.37 -4.65
C PHE A 310 7.26 -1.06 -3.24
N VAL A 311 6.24 -0.24 -3.12
CA VAL A 311 5.63 0.15 -1.84
C VAL A 311 5.22 -1.08 -1.03
N LEU A 312 5.64 -1.12 0.24
CA LEU A 312 5.19 -2.13 1.20
C LEU A 312 3.69 -1.92 1.50
N GLY A 313 2.89 -2.95 1.29
CA GLY A 313 1.46 -2.89 1.61
C GLY A 313 1.20 -3.06 3.11
N TRP A 314 0.19 -2.39 3.62
CA TRP A 314 -0.25 -2.52 5.03
C TRP A 314 -0.54 -3.98 5.39
N SER A 315 -1.04 -4.78 4.45
CA SER A 315 -1.40 -6.19 4.67
C SER A 315 -0.24 -7.05 5.17
N CYS A 316 1.02 -6.70 4.86
CA CYS A 316 2.18 -7.39 5.43
C CYS A 316 2.25 -7.19 6.94
N ILE A 317 2.16 -5.94 7.39
CA ILE A 317 2.23 -5.58 8.82
C ILE A 317 0.96 -6.04 9.55
N GLU A 318 -0.20 -5.94 8.89
CA GLU A 318 -1.46 -6.46 9.45
C GLU A 318 -1.41 -7.99 9.64
N ALA A 319 -0.84 -8.74 8.68
CA ALA A 319 -0.64 -10.18 8.83
C ALA A 319 0.31 -10.51 9.99
N MET A 320 1.45 -9.80 10.10
CA MET A 320 2.35 -9.94 11.24
C MET A 320 1.64 -9.61 12.55
N SER A 321 0.86 -8.53 12.59
CA SER A 321 0.09 -8.10 13.76
C SER A 321 -1.00 -9.09 14.14
N ALA A 322 -1.67 -9.72 13.18
CA ALA A 322 -2.68 -10.77 13.42
C ALA A 322 -2.08 -12.11 13.86
N GLY A 323 -0.75 -12.24 13.92
CA GLY A 323 -0.05 -13.47 14.33
C GLY A 323 0.07 -14.50 13.22
N CYS A 324 -0.08 -14.11 11.95
CA CYS A 324 0.22 -15.01 10.84
C CYS A 324 1.72 -15.33 10.77
N LEU A 325 2.06 -16.55 10.35
CA LEU A 325 3.40 -16.77 9.83
C LEU A 325 3.45 -16.24 8.39
N VAL A 326 4.26 -15.23 8.18
CA VAL A 326 4.42 -14.63 6.85
C VAL A 326 5.56 -15.32 6.10
N VAL A 327 5.25 -15.82 4.90
CA VAL A 327 6.23 -16.23 3.89
C VAL A 327 6.27 -15.14 2.83
N GLY A 328 7.31 -14.32 2.87
CA GLY A 328 7.48 -13.14 2.04
C GLY A 328 8.50 -13.29 0.93
N SER A 329 8.40 -12.48 -0.14
CA SER A 329 9.46 -12.35 -1.14
C SER A 329 10.70 -11.69 -0.54
N ALA A 330 11.90 -12.20 -0.87
CA ALA A 330 13.17 -11.61 -0.45
C ALA A 330 13.51 -10.31 -1.21
N THR A 331 12.51 -9.45 -1.41
CA THR A 331 12.65 -8.13 -2.04
C THR A 331 12.96 -7.03 -1.01
N PRO A 332 13.59 -5.92 -1.39
CA PRO A 332 14.03 -4.90 -0.44
C PRO A 332 12.96 -4.40 0.53
N PRO A 333 11.72 -4.06 0.09
CA PRO A 333 10.69 -3.56 1.01
C PRO A 333 10.27 -4.61 2.05
N VAL A 334 10.28 -5.90 1.69
CA VAL A 334 9.91 -6.99 2.62
C VAL A 334 11.05 -7.29 3.58
N LYS A 335 12.32 -7.25 3.11
CA LYS A 335 13.51 -7.41 3.95
C LYS A 335 13.66 -6.31 5.02
N GLU A 336 13.03 -5.15 4.83
CA GLU A 336 13.04 -4.09 5.84
C GLU A 336 12.22 -4.47 7.09
N VAL A 337 11.21 -5.31 6.94
CA VAL A 337 10.27 -5.67 8.01
C VAL A 337 10.37 -7.12 8.45
N ILE A 338 10.81 -8.01 7.57
CA ILE A 338 10.98 -9.44 7.85
C ILE A 338 12.45 -9.82 7.86
N ASP A 339 12.92 -10.22 9.03
CA ASP A 339 14.18 -10.92 9.24
C ASP A 339 13.95 -12.42 9.08
N HIS A 340 14.56 -13.03 8.06
CA HIS A 340 14.40 -14.45 7.77
C HIS A 340 14.72 -15.34 8.97
N GLN A 341 13.80 -16.27 9.31
CA GLN A 341 13.88 -17.19 10.46
C GLN A 341 13.89 -16.52 11.84
N LYS A 342 13.60 -15.20 11.92
CA LYS A 342 13.42 -14.51 13.20
C LYS A 342 11.97 -14.13 13.44
N ASN A 343 11.36 -13.41 12.48
CA ASN A 343 9.96 -12.93 12.57
C ASN A 343 9.14 -13.24 11.32
N GLY A 344 9.64 -14.12 10.44
CA GLY A 344 8.99 -14.58 9.22
C GLY A 344 9.97 -15.37 8.36
N LEU A 345 9.50 -15.80 7.20
CA LEU A 345 10.30 -16.55 6.24
C LEU A 345 10.40 -15.78 4.92
N LEU A 346 11.57 -15.78 4.31
CA LEU A 346 11.81 -15.13 3.02
C LEU A 346 12.21 -16.18 1.97
N VAL A 347 11.63 -16.04 0.78
CA VAL A 347 11.97 -16.86 -0.39
C VAL A 347 12.31 -15.95 -1.56
N ASP A 348 13.11 -16.42 -2.52
CA ASP A 348 13.29 -15.69 -3.77
C ASP A 348 11.94 -15.51 -4.45
N PHE A 349 11.72 -14.31 -5.01
CA PHE A 349 10.43 -13.97 -5.62
C PHE A 349 10.05 -14.91 -6.76
N PHE A 350 11.02 -15.35 -7.56
CA PHE A 350 10.80 -16.18 -8.76
C PHE A 350 10.88 -17.68 -8.48
N ASP A 351 11.32 -18.09 -7.29
CA ASP A 351 11.44 -19.51 -6.94
C ASP A 351 10.11 -20.08 -6.42
N THR A 352 9.26 -20.51 -7.35
CA THR A 352 7.97 -21.14 -7.03
C THR A 352 8.11 -22.43 -6.25
N ALA A 353 9.20 -23.17 -6.46
CA ALA A 353 9.46 -24.42 -5.75
C ALA A 353 9.86 -24.16 -4.30
N ALA A 354 10.75 -23.19 -4.04
CA ALA A 354 11.08 -22.78 -2.68
C ALA A 354 9.86 -22.22 -1.94
N LEU A 355 9.01 -21.43 -2.61
CA LEU A 355 7.76 -20.96 -2.04
C LEU A 355 6.84 -22.12 -1.64
N ALA A 356 6.61 -23.06 -2.56
CA ALA A 356 5.76 -24.21 -2.29
C ALA A 356 6.30 -25.06 -1.13
N ASN A 357 7.60 -25.41 -1.15
CA ASN A 357 8.23 -26.20 -0.11
C ASN A 357 8.16 -25.51 1.27
N THR A 358 8.39 -24.21 1.31
CA THR A 358 8.31 -23.43 2.56
C THR A 358 6.89 -23.43 3.13
N VAL A 359 5.87 -23.21 2.28
CA VAL A 359 4.46 -23.24 2.72
C VAL A 359 4.10 -24.66 3.21
N VAL A 360 4.50 -25.71 2.50
CA VAL A 360 4.25 -27.11 2.88
C VAL A 360 4.88 -27.42 4.23
N ASP A 361 6.12 -27.01 4.46
CA ASP A 361 6.82 -27.24 5.75
C ASP A 361 6.13 -26.51 6.90
N VAL A 362 5.71 -25.24 6.69
CA VAL A 362 4.94 -24.47 7.68
C VAL A 362 3.65 -25.16 8.07
N LEU A 363 2.91 -25.69 7.10
CA LEU A 363 1.66 -26.41 7.36
C LEU A 363 1.89 -27.78 8.01
N ALA A 364 3.02 -28.42 7.72
CA ALA A 364 3.38 -29.71 8.32
C ALA A 364 3.83 -29.58 9.77
N HIS A 365 4.51 -28.49 10.11
CA HIS A 365 5.17 -28.32 11.40
C HIS A 365 4.80 -26.98 12.11
N PRO A 366 3.48 -26.65 12.28
CA PRO A 366 3.05 -25.33 12.74
C PRO A 366 3.62 -24.95 14.11
N ALA A 367 3.86 -25.91 14.99
CA ALA A 367 4.45 -25.68 16.32
C ALA A 367 5.91 -25.20 16.24
N SER A 368 6.67 -25.65 15.27
CA SER A 368 8.06 -25.23 15.06
C SER A 368 8.19 -23.74 14.72
N TYR A 369 7.13 -23.14 14.19
CA TYR A 369 7.07 -21.74 13.78
C TYR A 369 6.35 -20.82 14.77
N ALA A 370 5.89 -21.31 15.91
CA ALA A 370 5.17 -20.50 16.91
C ALA A 370 6.01 -19.28 17.33
N ARG A 371 7.30 -19.46 17.63
CA ARG A 371 8.21 -18.37 18.02
C ARG A 371 8.33 -17.28 16.93
N LEU A 372 8.29 -17.64 15.65
CA LEU A 372 8.36 -16.66 14.56
C LEU A 372 7.08 -15.81 14.50
N ARG A 373 5.91 -16.42 14.75
CA ARG A 373 4.61 -15.71 14.81
C ARG A 373 4.58 -14.70 15.95
N ASP A 374 5.06 -15.11 17.13
CA ASP A 374 5.16 -14.23 18.30
C ASP A 374 6.12 -13.07 18.03
N ALA A 375 7.27 -13.36 17.41
CA ALA A 375 8.25 -12.35 17.03
C ALA A 375 7.72 -11.40 15.93
N ALA A 376 6.95 -11.90 14.95
CA ALA A 376 6.27 -11.08 13.95
C ALA A 376 5.30 -10.10 14.62
N ARG A 377 4.45 -10.60 15.50
CA ARG A 377 3.53 -9.78 16.29
C ARG A 377 4.28 -8.74 17.11
N ALA A 378 5.32 -9.15 17.84
CA ALA A 378 6.14 -8.24 18.65
C ALA A 378 6.77 -7.13 17.78
N THR A 379 7.26 -7.47 16.57
CA THR A 379 7.79 -6.50 15.61
C THR A 379 6.71 -5.49 15.16
N ALA A 380 5.51 -5.97 14.83
CA ALA A 380 4.40 -5.11 14.42
C ALA A 380 4.01 -4.13 15.53
N VAL A 381 3.90 -4.60 16.77
CA VAL A 381 3.58 -3.76 17.93
C VAL A 381 4.70 -2.76 18.24
N ALA A 382 5.96 -3.19 18.22
CA ALA A 382 7.08 -2.34 18.63
C ALA A 382 7.43 -1.25 17.60
N ARG A 383 7.19 -1.49 16.30
CA ARG A 383 7.64 -0.59 15.22
C ARG A 383 6.50 0.10 14.47
N TYR A 384 5.31 -0.50 14.43
CA TYR A 384 4.24 -0.09 13.53
C TYR A 384 2.90 0.15 14.22
N ASP A 385 2.84 0.04 15.57
CA ASP A 385 1.61 0.36 16.30
C ASP A 385 1.19 1.81 16.07
N LEU A 386 -0.07 1.97 15.68
CA LEU A 386 -0.62 3.27 15.36
C LEU A 386 -0.59 4.22 16.56
N ALA A 387 -1.10 3.74 17.71
CA ALA A 387 -1.37 4.61 18.86
C ALA A 387 -0.12 5.01 19.63
N THR A 388 0.85 4.09 19.74
CA THR A 388 2.02 4.26 20.61
C THR A 388 3.30 4.60 19.85
N VAL A 389 3.34 4.39 18.53
CA VAL A 389 4.55 4.60 17.72
C VAL A 389 4.29 5.58 16.57
N CYS A 390 3.47 5.21 15.59
CA CYS A 390 3.41 5.93 14.32
C CYS A 390 2.68 7.28 14.44
N LEU A 391 1.51 7.31 15.05
CA LEU A 391 0.75 8.56 15.21
C LEU A 391 1.46 9.60 16.09
N PRO A 392 2.07 9.22 17.24
CA PRO A 392 2.89 10.16 17.99
C PRO A 392 4.06 10.74 17.19
N GLN A 393 4.75 9.93 16.39
CA GLN A 393 5.83 10.42 15.53
C GLN A 393 5.31 11.40 14.46
N GLN A 394 4.16 11.12 13.85
CA GLN A 394 3.52 12.01 12.88
C GLN A 394 3.13 13.36 13.52
N LEU A 395 2.57 13.34 14.73
CA LEU A 395 2.19 14.55 15.45
C LEU A 395 3.42 15.39 15.83
N VAL A 396 4.47 14.76 16.38
CA VAL A 396 5.74 15.44 16.68
C VAL A 396 6.34 16.07 15.43
N LEU A 397 6.31 15.38 14.29
CA LEU A 397 6.81 15.94 13.04
C LEU A 397 6.02 17.19 12.61
N ILE A 398 4.70 17.17 12.75
CA ILE A 398 3.83 18.32 12.45
C ILE A 398 4.16 19.50 13.37
N ASP A 399 4.32 19.26 14.67
CA ASP A 399 4.65 20.31 15.63
C ASP A 399 6.02 20.94 15.33
N ARG A 400 7.04 20.13 15.04
CA ARG A 400 8.38 20.61 14.65
C ARG A 400 8.37 21.41 13.35
N LEU A 401 7.61 20.94 12.33
CA LEU A 401 7.48 21.67 11.07
C LEU A 401 6.75 23.01 11.27
N ALA A 402 5.76 23.04 12.15
CA ALA A 402 5.05 24.27 12.50
C ALA A 402 5.93 25.27 13.26
N ALA A 403 6.87 24.77 14.09
CA ALA A 403 7.82 25.57 14.87
C ALA A 403 9.09 26.00 14.07
N ASP A 404 9.22 25.59 12.81
CA ASP A 404 10.42 25.83 11.97
C ASP A 404 11.70 25.13 12.50
N GLU A 405 11.53 23.91 13.05
CA GLU A 405 12.60 23.12 13.71
C GLU A 405 13.11 21.94 12.83
N LEU A 406 12.84 21.97 11.51
CA LEU A 406 13.21 20.91 10.57
C LEU A 406 14.10 21.41 9.45
#